data_2da1f4571ab8a95ac2a7b417ff674c73
#
_entry.id   2da1f4571ab8a95ac2a7b417ff674c73
#
_cell.length_a   1.000
_cell.length_b   1.000
_cell.length_c   1.000
_cell.angle_alpha   90.00
_cell.angle_beta   90.00
_cell.angle_gamma   90.00
#
_symmetry.space_group_name_H-M   'P 1'
#
loop_
_entity.id
_entity.type
_entity.pdbx_description
1 polymer ?
#
loop_
_entity_poly.entity_id
_entity_poly.type
_entity_poly.pdbx_seq_one_letter_code
_entity_poly.pdbx_strand_id
1 'polypeptide(L)'
;MIGKVTVRHDTHRIEVVFHGPVSYQDRIDTMDIVCPIMREHGYTRVLLDFTQAWPNTSIGATREEFFARIEAEPAMAGASLAFVDGPESHALPTEHVSRIAGFIARRFYDPISAKAWLDATGPAVA
;
A
#
# COMPACT_ATOMS: atom_id res chain seq x y z
N MET A 1 -13.42 5.47 3.87
CA MET A 1 -12.70 5.57 5.17
C MET A 1 -11.21 5.40 4.96
N ILE A 2 -10.42 6.25 5.56
CA ILE A 2 -8.96 6.17 5.48
C ILE A 2 -8.48 5.03 6.37
N GLY A 3 -7.48 4.27 5.91
CA GLY A 3 -6.86 3.23 6.72
C GLY A 3 -6.15 3.81 7.95
N LYS A 4 -6.06 3.02 9.02
CA LYS A 4 -5.29 3.40 10.20
C LYS A 4 -3.80 3.29 9.89
N VAL A 5 -3.09 4.41 9.96
CA VAL A 5 -1.68 4.51 9.62
C VAL A 5 -0.82 4.49 10.88
N THR A 6 0.17 3.61 10.90
CA THR A 6 1.18 3.54 11.96
C THR A 6 2.56 3.61 11.33
N VAL A 7 3.41 4.49 11.81
CA VAL A 7 4.79 4.62 11.33
C VAL A 7 5.72 3.91 12.31
N ARG A 8 6.47 2.93 11.78
CA ARG A 8 7.46 2.16 12.54
C ARG A 8 8.85 2.66 12.20
N HIS A 9 9.37 3.60 12.97
CA HIS A 9 10.68 4.19 12.71
C HIS A 9 11.84 3.21 12.94
N ASP A 10 11.67 2.25 13.84
CA ASP A 10 12.68 1.23 14.13
C ASP A 10 12.92 0.29 12.95
N THR A 11 11.90 0.01 12.16
CA THR A 11 11.98 -0.86 10.97
C THR A 11 11.87 -0.09 9.67
N HIS A 12 11.76 1.24 9.71
CA HIS A 12 11.56 2.10 8.53
C HIS A 12 10.35 1.65 7.69
N ARG A 13 9.25 1.34 8.36
CA ARG A 13 8.07 0.77 7.71
C ARG A 13 6.82 1.56 8.07
N ILE A 14 5.93 1.71 7.12
CA ILE A 14 4.59 2.27 7.33
C ILE A 14 3.60 1.12 7.27
N GLU A 15 2.74 1.01 8.26
CA GLU A 15 1.69 0.00 8.36
C GLU A 15 0.33 0.64 8.28
N VAL A 16 -0.52 0.14 7.40
CA VAL A 16 -1.88 0.63 7.20
C VAL A 16 -2.84 -0.53 7.40
N VAL A 17 -3.82 -0.36 8.27
CA VAL A 17 -4.87 -1.35 8.51
C VAL A 17 -6.21 -0.77 8.07
N PHE A 18 -6.86 -1.46 7.14
CA PHE A 18 -8.19 -1.11 6.67
C PHE A 18 -9.26 -1.96 7.35
N HIS A 19 -10.43 -1.35 7.61
CA HIS A 19 -11.59 -2.02 8.19
C HIS A 19 -12.83 -1.69 7.36
N GLY A 20 -13.68 -2.69 7.14
CA GLY A 20 -14.95 -2.52 6.45
C GLY A 20 -14.81 -2.30 4.94
N PRO A 21 -15.78 -1.63 4.32
CA PRO A 21 -15.77 -1.39 2.89
C PRO A 21 -14.69 -0.38 2.51
N VAL A 22 -13.89 -0.70 1.49
CA VAL A 22 -12.80 0.16 1.00
C VAL A 22 -13.02 0.47 -0.46
N SER A 23 -13.19 1.75 -0.78
CA SER A 23 -13.30 2.26 -2.15
C SER A 23 -11.95 2.63 -2.72
N TYR A 24 -11.91 2.94 -4.02
CA TYR A 24 -10.70 3.54 -4.62
C TYR A 24 -10.42 4.92 -4.04
N GLN A 25 -11.46 5.69 -3.71
CA GLN A 25 -11.28 6.99 -3.07
C GLN A 25 -10.62 6.84 -1.69
N ASP A 26 -11.03 5.84 -0.91
CA ASP A 26 -10.41 5.56 0.39
C ASP A 26 -8.91 5.27 0.25
N ARG A 27 -8.54 4.54 -0.81
CA ARG A 27 -7.13 4.23 -1.09
C ARG A 27 -6.36 5.48 -1.50
N ILE A 28 -6.95 6.34 -2.33
CA ILE A 28 -6.34 7.62 -2.72
C ILE A 28 -6.14 8.50 -1.50
N ASP A 29 -7.15 8.62 -0.65
CA ASP A 29 -7.09 9.43 0.57
C ASP A 29 -6.01 8.90 1.53
N THR A 30 -5.86 7.59 1.60
CA THR A 30 -4.80 6.96 2.39
C THR A 30 -3.41 7.26 1.81
N MET A 31 -3.26 7.22 0.50
CA MET A 31 -2.01 7.61 -0.17
C MET A 31 -1.64 9.06 0.14
N ASP A 32 -2.62 9.95 0.21
CA ASP A 32 -2.38 11.36 0.51
C ASP A 32 -1.83 11.57 1.92
N ILE A 33 -1.99 10.60 2.80
CA ILE A 33 -1.38 10.58 4.14
C ILE A 33 -0.03 9.87 4.14
N VAL A 34 0.03 8.69 3.51
CA VAL A 34 1.21 7.81 3.57
C VAL A 34 2.37 8.34 2.72
N CYS A 35 2.10 8.80 1.52
CA CYS A 35 3.15 9.19 0.58
C CYS A 35 3.98 10.39 1.05
N PRO A 36 3.40 11.43 1.66
CA PRO A 36 4.21 12.50 2.27
C PRO A 36 5.15 11.99 3.37
N ILE A 37 4.71 11.02 4.18
CA ILE A 37 5.54 10.41 5.22
C ILE A 37 6.71 9.65 4.60
N MET A 38 6.44 8.88 3.54
CA MET A 38 7.48 8.16 2.80
C MET A 38 8.55 9.12 2.27
N ARG A 39 8.12 10.22 1.64
CA ARG A 39 9.05 11.22 1.07
C ARG A 39 9.85 11.92 2.16
N GLU A 40 9.21 12.29 3.26
CA GLU A 40 9.86 13.01 4.36
C GLU A 40 10.95 12.19 5.02
N HIS A 41 10.69 10.90 5.25
CA HIS A 41 11.60 10.01 5.97
C HIS A 41 12.46 9.14 5.04
N GLY A 42 12.19 9.11 3.76
CA GLY A 42 12.84 8.19 2.83
C GLY A 42 12.44 6.73 3.04
N TYR A 43 11.27 6.48 3.61
CA TYR A 43 10.77 5.12 3.84
C TYR A 43 10.14 4.57 2.57
N THR A 44 10.49 3.33 2.23
CA THR A 44 10.03 2.68 0.99
C THR A 44 9.20 1.42 1.25
N ARG A 45 9.03 1.03 2.51
CA ARG A 45 8.34 -0.21 2.88
C ARG A 45 6.96 0.11 3.45
N VAL A 46 5.93 -0.44 2.83
CA VAL A 46 4.53 -0.21 3.25
C VAL A 46 3.80 -1.55 3.37
N LEU A 47 3.20 -1.78 4.52
CA LEU A 47 2.31 -2.91 4.78
C LEU A 47 0.87 -2.42 4.68
N LEU A 48 0.08 -3.07 3.84
CA LEU A 48 -1.33 -2.74 3.63
C LEU A 48 -2.17 -3.95 4.04
N ASP A 49 -2.79 -3.87 5.20
CA ASP A 49 -3.56 -4.97 5.78
C ASP A 49 -5.05 -4.82 5.48
N PHE A 50 -5.56 -5.72 4.65
CA PHE A 50 -6.98 -5.79 4.26
C PHE A 50 -7.70 -7.00 4.87
N THR A 51 -7.13 -7.65 5.89
CA THR A 51 -7.74 -8.85 6.48
C THR A 51 -9.11 -8.61 7.10
N GLN A 52 -9.41 -7.37 7.50
CA GLN A 52 -10.70 -6.97 8.07
C GLN A 52 -11.48 -6.04 7.14
N ALA A 53 -11.16 -6.05 5.86
CA ALA A 53 -11.73 -5.16 4.86
C ALA A 53 -12.26 -5.95 3.66
N TRP A 54 -13.11 -5.30 2.88
CA TRP A 54 -13.60 -5.83 1.61
C TRP A 54 -13.73 -4.68 0.61
N PRO A 55 -13.65 -4.98 -0.71
CA PRO A 55 -13.76 -3.94 -1.70
C PRO A 55 -15.18 -3.39 -1.80
N ASN A 56 -15.27 -2.07 -1.96
CA ASN A 56 -16.50 -1.37 -2.33
C ASN A 56 -16.13 -0.30 -3.37
N THR A 57 -16.09 -0.70 -4.63
CA THR A 57 -15.56 0.12 -5.72
C THR A 57 -16.65 0.77 -6.58
N SER A 58 -17.91 0.66 -6.17
CA SER A 58 -19.05 1.18 -6.94
C SER A 58 -19.31 2.67 -6.73
N ILE A 59 -18.69 3.31 -5.74
CA ILE A 59 -18.91 4.71 -5.37
C ILE A 59 -17.57 5.42 -5.25
N GLY A 60 -17.55 6.70 -5.62
CA GLY A 60 -16.35 7.55 -5.50
C GLY A 60 -15.43 7.45 -6.71
N ALA A 61 -14.14 7.57 -6.49
CA ALA A 61 -13.15 7.53 -7.55
C ALA A 61 -13.16 6.20 -8.32
N THR A 62 -12.81 6.27 -9.59
CA THR A 62 -12.69 5.10 -10.45
C THR A 62 -11.34 4.41 -10.25
N ARG A 63 -11.24 3.18 -10.76
CA ARG A 63 -9.97 2.46 -10.81
C ARG A 63 -8.92 3.23 -11.58
N GLU A 64 -9.31 3.85 -12.68
CA GLU A 64 -8.43 4.64 -13.55
C GLU A 64 -7.89 5.87 -12.81
N GLU A 65 -8.73 6.55 -12.03
CA GLU A 65 -8.29 7.67 -11.20
C GLU A 65 -7.30 7.23 -10.12
N PHE A 66 -7.54 6.07 -9.50
CA PHE A 66 -6.62 5.50 -8.52
C PHE A 66 -5.25 5.16 -9.17
N PHE A 67 -5.26 4.54 -10.35
CA PHE A 67 -4.03 4.22 -11.07
C PHE A 67 -3.26 5.48 -11.47
N ALA A 68 -3.97 6.51 -11.94
CA ALA A 68 -3.35 7.78 -12.28
C ALA A 68 -2.69 8.42 -11.05
N ARG A 69 -3.31 8.31 -9.89
CA ARG A 69 -2.74 8.81 -8.62
C ARG A 69 -1.45 8.08 -8.27
N ILE A 70 -1.41 6.75 -8.43
CA ILE A 70 -0.20 5.95 -8.18
C ILE A 70 0.92 6.38 -9.14
N GLU A 71 0.61 6.48 -10.42
CA GLU A 71 1.60 6.85 -11.45
C GLU A 71 2.19 8.25 -11.23
N ALA A 72 1.39 9.16 -10.68
CA ALA A 72 1.81 10.53 -10.41
C ALA A 72 2.62 10.67 -9.11
N GLU A 73 2.76 9.61 -8.31
CA GLU A 73 3.37 9.67 -6.98
C GLU A 73 4.85 9.32 -7.01
N PRO A 74 5.77 10.28 -6.75
CA PRO A 74 7.21 9.99 -6.75
C PRO A 74 7.65 8.97 -5.68
N ALA A 75 6.93 8.89 -4.56
CA ALA A 75 7.25 7.95 -3.49
C ALA A 75 7.09 6.48 -3.91
N MET A 76 6.34 6.20 -4.97
CA MET A 76 6.15 4.84 -5.46
C MET A 76 7.40 4.27 -6.14
N ALA A 77 8.25 5.11 -6.72
CA ALA A 77 9.47 4.64 -7.36
C ALA A 77 10.39 3.99 -6.31
N GLY A 78 10.69 2.72 -6.49
CA GLY A 78 11.52 1.94 -5.57
C GLY A 78 10.80 1.46 -4.30
N ALA A 79 9.49 1.69 -4.16
CA ALA A 79 8.74 1.24 -3.00
C ALA A 79 8.51 -0.28 -3.02
N SER A 80 8.37 -0.85 -1.83
CA SER A 80 7.96 -2.24 -1.62
C SER A 80 6.65 -2.26 -0.86
N LEU A 81 5.60 -2.76 -1.49
CA LEU A 81 4.25 -2.82 -0.94
C LEU A 81 3.87 -4.26 -0.66
N ALA A 82 3.54 -4.57 0.59
CA ALA A 82 3.02 -5.87 0.99
C ALA A 82 1.53 -5.75 1.25
N PHE A 83 0.73 -6.54 0.53
CA PHE A 83 -0.71 -6.62 0.72
C PHE A 83 -1.04 -7.87 1.52
N VAL A 84 -1.71 -7.69 2.66
CA VAL A 84 -2.26 -8.81 3.43
C VAL A 84 -3.74 -8.87 3.16
N ASP A 85 -4.16 -9.89 2.40
CA ASP A 85 -5.55 -10.01 1.96
C ASP A 85 -6.41 -10.80 2.93
N GLY A 86 -7.69 -10.39 3.02
CA GLY A 86 -8.75 -11.15 3.61
C GLY A 86 -9.37 -12.14 2.59
N PRO A 87 -10.62 -12.56 2.83
CA PRO A 87 -11.33 -13.47 1.93
C PRO A 87 -11.51 -12.94 0.51
N GLU A 88 -11.50 -11.61 0.35
CA GLU A 88 -11.61 -10.97 -0.96
C GLU A 88 -10.33 -10.23 -1.29
N SER A 89 -9.89 -10.37 -2.55
CA SER A 89 -8.62 -9.81 -2.97
C SER A 89 -8.72 -8.32 -3.28
N HIS A 90 -7.74 -7.56 -2.78
CA HIS A 90 -7.55 -6.15 -3.09
C HIS A 90 -6.35 -5.90 -4.01
N ALA A 91 -5.57 -6.94 -4.32
CA ALA A 91 -4.25 -6.78 -4.94
C ALA A 91 -4.27 -6.86 -6.48
N LEU A 92 -5.32 -7.35 -7.09
CA LEU A 92 -5.35 -7.70 -8.51
C LEU A 92 -4.90 -6.61 -9.48
N PRO A 93 -5.32 -5.34 -9.36
CA PRO A 93 -4.87 -4.32 -10.30
C PRO A 93 -3.43 -3.86 -10.05
N THR A 94 -2.88 -4.15 -8.89
CA THR A 94 -1.62 -3.55 -8.42
C THR A 94 -0.42 -4.04 -9.18
N GLU A 95 -0.38 -5.31 -9.59
CA GLU A 95 0.73 -5.88 -10.35
C GLU A 95 0.92 -5.20 -11.70
N HIS A 96 -0.18 -4.84 -12.36
CA HIS A 96 -0.11 -4.12 -13.64
C HIS A 96 0.47 -2.72 -13.46
N VAL A 97 0.01 -2.00 -12.45
CA VAL A 97 0.45 -0.62 -12.19
C VAL A 97 1.89 -0.59 -11.69
N SER A 98 2.34 -1.62 -10.98
CA SER A 98 3.71 -1.68 -10.45
C SER A 98 4.78 -1.59 -11.53
N ARG A 99 4.52 -2.15 -12.71
CA ARG A 99 5.45 -2.09 -13.84
C ARG A 99 5.63 -0.67 -14.37
N ILE A 100 4.57 0.14 -14.31
CA ILE A 100 4.57 1.52 -14.81
C ILE A 100 5.15 2.46 -13.77
N ALA A 101 4.75 2.31 -12.51
CA ALA A 101 5.13 3.22 -11.44
C ALA A 101 6.48 2.87 -10.78
N GLY A 102 7.05 1.70 -11.06
CA GLY A 102 8.38 1.33 -10.58
C GLY A 102 8.43 0.85 -9.13
N PHE A 103 7.33 0.34 -8.58
CA PHE A 103 7.31 -0.28 -7.27
C PHE A 103 7.17 -1.81 -7.36
N ILE A 104 7.46 -2.50 -6.25
CA ILE A 104 7.28 -3.94 -6.12
C ILE A 104 6.08 -4.18 -5.20
N ALA A 105 5.13 -4.99 -5.64
CA ALA A 105 3.97 -5.36 -4.85
C ALA A 105 3.91 -6.88 -4.69
N ARG A 106 3.65 -7.35 -3.48
CA ARG A 106 3.46 -8.76 -3.20
C ARG A 106 2.30 -8.98 -2.25
N ARG A 107 1.60 -10.09 -2.45
CA ARG A 107 0.42 -10.47 -1.71
C ARG A 107 0.76 -11.55 -0.69
N PHE A 108 0.19 -11.40 0.51
CA PHE A 108 0.35 -12.35 1.61
C PHE A 108 -1.02 -12.65 2.21
N TYR A 109 -1.10 -13.74 2.95
CA TYR A 109 -2.31 -14.13 3.67
C TYR A 109 -2.18 -13.99 5.18
N ASP A 110 -1.00 -13.62 5.67
CA ASP A 110 -0.75 -13.33 7.07
C ASP A 110 0.25 -12.17 7.23
N PRO A 111 0.13 -11.37 8.33
CA PRO A 111 1.01 -10.22 8.52
C PRO A 111 2.47 -10.59 8.82
N ILE A 112 2.71 -11.75 9.42
CA ILE A 112 4.07 -12.16 9.82
C ILE A 112 4.94 -12.38 8.58
N SER A 113 4.43 -13.12 7.60
CA SER A 113 5.13 -13.35 6.32
C SER A 113 5.34 -12.05 5.55
N ALA A 114 4.34 -11.16 5.56
CA ALA A 114 4.42 -9.85 4.92
C ALA A 114 5.52 -8.99 5.52
N LYS A 115 5.60 -8.91 6.84
CA LYS A 115 6.63 -8.15 7.55
C LYS A 115 8.03 -8.71 7.30
N ALA A 116 8.17 -10.03 7.31
CA ALA A 116 9.44 -10.70 7.02
C ALA A 116 9.93 -10.36 5.61
N TRP A 117 9.04 -10.37 4.62
CA TRP A 117 9.40 -10.00 3.27
C TRP A 117 9.80 -8.53 3.16
N LEU A 118 9.07 -7.63 3.81
CA LEU A 118 9.41 -6.20 3.82
C LEU A 118 10.77 -5.94 4.45
N ASP A 119 11.10 -6.64 5.53
CA ASP A 119 12.40 -6.49 6.19
C ASP A 119 13.56 -6.98 5.31
N ALA A 120 13.30 -7.94 4.41
CA ALA A 120 14.27 -8.48 3.49
C ALA A 120 14.38 -7.70 2.17
N THR A 121 13.45 -6.79 1.89
CA THR A 121 13.37 -6.04 0.63
C THR A 121 13.73 -4.58 0.80
N GLY A 122 13.74 -3.89 -0.32
CA GLY A 122 14.05 -2.48 -0.35
C GLY A 122 15.53 -2.21 -0.51
N PRO A 123 15.91 -0.94 -0.69
CA PRO A 123 17.31 -0.59 -0.77
C PRO A 123 17.98 -1.04 0.51
N ALA A 124 19.14 -1.67 0.36
CA ALA A 124 19.99 -1.94 1.50
C ALA A 124 20.17 -0.61 2.24
N VAL A 125 19.63 -0.54 3.43
CA VAL A 125 19.82 0.63 4.26
C VAL A 125 21.30 0.59 4.65
N ALA A 126 22.01 1.41 3.94
CA ALA A 126 23.39 1.61 4.29
C ALA A 126 23.44 2.30 5.65
#